data_431e384fd2dea7d73d030e1ccd89bc9d
#
_entry.id   431e384fd2dea7d73d030e1ccd89bc9d
#
_cell.length_a   1.000
_cell.length_b   1.000
_cell.length_c   1.000
_cell.angle_alpha   90.00
_cell.angle_beta   90.00
_cell.angle_gamma   90.00
#
_symmetry.space_group_name_H-M   'P 1'
#
loop_
_entity.id
_entity.type
_entity.pdbx_description
1 polymer ?
#
loop_
_entity_poly.entity_id
_entity_poly.type
_entity_poly.pdbx_seq_one_letter_code
_entity_poly.pdbx_strand_id
1 'polypeptide(L)'
;MVVKASYHDIPVEEYFDGACPECRSLVLKIRSSYKRLLPDLGAPREKRFLRIKINYFECETCGHSFSPKHLDYPSKLEYAPSIIHYALERYFRDNISGKKIAHVLKNSHEVEVPVDTVNSWIKRHSTDYLKSVNREKTLEHPESIKTVTIDGTYTSTGRDVIGKKKPVVSLSLTKQKNGTYLLTLSEMRS
;
A
#
# COMPACT_ATOMS: atom_id res chain seq x y z
N MET A 1 -12.32 11.89 27.47
CA MET A 1 -13.06 11.45 26.27
C MET A 1 -12.62 10.01 25.98
N VAL A 2 -13.54 9.03 26.00
CA VAL A 2 -13.18 7.62 25.76
C VAL A 2 -13.15 7.40 24.24
N VAL A 3 -11.97 7.06 23.72
CA VAL A 3 -11.82 6.71 22.30
C VAL A 3 -12.34 5.26 22.13
N LYS A 4 -13.35 5.09 21.30
CA LYS A 4 -13.91 3.76 20.99
C LYS A 4 -12.96 3.01 20.05
N ALA A 5 -12.59 1.78 20.43
CA ALA A 5 -11.83 0.90 19.56
C ALA A 5 -12.78 -0.07 18.85
N SER A 6 -12.62 -0.24 17.54
CA SER A 6 -13.31 -1.24 16.72
C SER A 6 -12.34 -2.25 16.14
N TYR A 7 -12.83 -3.46 15.86
CA TYR A 7 -12.02 -4.56 15.33
C TYR A 7 -12.71 -5.16 14.12
N HIS A 8 -11.94 -5.39 13.08
CA HIS A 8 -12.35 -6.14 11.90
C HIS A 8 -11.54 -7.44 11.85
N ASP A 9 -12.23 -8.57 11.94
CA ASP A 9 -11.61 -9.89 11.96
C ASP A 9 -11.32 -10.36 10.51
N ILE A 10 -10.08 -10.79 10.27
CA ILE A 10 -9.66 -11.47 9.04
C ILE A 10 -9.41 -12.94 9.41
N PRO A 11 -10.33 -13.84 9.08
CA PRO A 11 -10.18 -15.26 9.38
C PRO A 11 -9.18 -15.94 8.44
N VAL A 12 -8.68 -17.10 8.84
CA VAL A 12 -7.68 -17.87 8.07
C VAL A 12 -8.23 -18.32 6.71
N GLU A 13 -9.50 -18.57 6.64
CA GLU A 13 -10.24 -19.07 5.47
C GLU A 13 -10.22 -18.09 4.29
N GLU A 14 -10.00 -16.80 4.55
CA GLU A 14 -9.92 -15.77 3.50
C GLU A 14 -8.59 -15.84 2.69
N TYR A 15 -7.56 -16.49 3.21
CA TYR A 15 -6.24 -16.49 2.58
C TYR A 15 -5.55 -17.86 2.54
N PHE A 16 -6.27 -18.93 2.88
CA PHE A 16 -5.71 -20.28 2.92
C PHE A 16 -6.70 -21.29 2.34
N ASP A 17 -6.23 -22.05 1.36
CA ASP A 17 -7.02 -23.05 0.62
C ASP A 17 -7.24 -24.38 1.38
N GLY A 18 -6.73 -24.48 2.60
CA GLY A 18 -6.86 -25.66 3.43
C GLY A 18 -5.94 -26.82 3.05
N ALA A 19 -5.00 -26.66 2.13
CA ALA A 19 -4.13 -27.75 1.67
C ALA A 19 -2.69 -27.61 2.18
N CYS A 20 -2.06 -28.72 2.48
CA CYS A 20 -0.63 -28.77 2.80
C CYS A 20 0.21 -28.30 1.60
N PRO A 21 1.15 -27.36 1.77
CA PRO A 21 1.97 -26.88 0.65
C PRO A 21 2.90 -27.96 0.07
N GLU A 22 3.28 -28.96 0.86
CA GLU A 22 4.22 -30.02 0.42
C GLU A 22 3.50 -31.18 -0.29
N CYS A 23 2.47 -31.77 0.34
CA CYS A 23 1.83 -32.96 -0.19
C CYS A 23 0.39 -32.74 -0.66
N ARG A 24 -0.15 -31.53 -0.55
CA ARG A 24 -1.50 -31.14 -0.95
C ARG A 24 -2.63 -31.87 -0.19
N SER A 25 -2.30 -32.59 0.89
CA SER A 25 -3.29 -33.20 1.77
C SER A 25 -4.14 -32.15 2.47
N LEU A 26 -5.42 -32.43 2.63
CA LEU A 26 -6.38 -31.62 3.39
C LEU A 26 -6.46 -32.00 4.87
N VAL A 27 -5.75 -33.06 5.28
CA VAL A 27 -5.78 -33.56 6.66
C VAL A 27 -4.76 -32.78 7.48
N LEU A 28 -5.23 -31.68 8.07
CA LEU A 28 -4.41 -30.73 8.81
C LEU A 28 -4.86 -30.62 10.26
N LYS A 29 -3.91 -30.58 11.19
CA LYS A 29 -4.13 -30.32 12.61
C LYS A 29 -3.62 -28.93 12.98
N ILE A 30 -4.42 -28.15 13.71
CA ILE A 30 -3.98 -26.86 14.26
C ILE A 30 -3.17 -27.13 15.51
N ARG A 31 -1.87 -26.78 15.49
CA ARG A 31 -0.97 -26.87 16.65
C ARG A 31 -1.12 -25.68 17.59
N SER A 32 -1.23 -24.49 17.02
CA SER A 32 -1.41 -23.25 17.77
C SER A 32 -2.05 -22.17 16.90
N SER A 33 -2.61 -21.18 17.54
CA SER A 33 -3.15 -20.01 16.87
C SER A 33 -2.91 -18.75 17.68
N TYR A 34 -2.66 -17.63 17.00
CA TYR A 34 -2.59 -16.31 17.64
C TYR A 34 -3.29 -15.27 16.78
N LYS A 35 -3.59 -14.12 17.39
CA LYS A 35 -4.19 -12.98 16.70
C LYS A 35 -3.15 -11.88 16.59
N ARG A 36 -2.94 -11.37 15.38
CA ARG A 36 -2.13 -10.20 15.10
C ARG A 36 -3.03 -9.01 14.91
N LEU A 37 -2.71 -7.90 15.55
CA LEU A 37 -3.43 -6.64 15.41
C LEU A 37 -2.62 -5.70 14.52
N LEU A 38 -3.26 -5.14 13.50
CA LEU A 38 -2.71 -4.07 12.69
C LEU A 38 -3.59 -2.83 12.85
N PRO A 39 -3.02 -1.66 13.14
CA PRO A 39 -3.76 -0.41 13.03
C PRO A 39 -4.37 -0.26 11.63
N ASP A 40 -5.63 0.14 11.56
CA ASP A 40 -6.38 0.35 10.33
C ASP A 40 -7.00 1.74 10.30
N LEU A 41 -7.36 2.21 9.11
CA LEU A 41 -8.00 3.50 8.92
C LEU A 41 -9.46 3.42 9.38
N GLY A 42 -9.74 3.93 10.57
CA GLY A 42 -11.09 4.07 11.11
C GLY A 42 -11.77 5.36 10.67
N ALA A 43 -13.02 5.50 11.09
CA ALA A 43 -13.73 6.78 11.02
C ALA A 43 -12.99 7.85 11.87
N PRO A 44 -13.24 9.15 11.65
CA PRO A 44 -12.65 10.19 12.47
C PRO A 44 -12.89 9.96 13.98
N ARG A 45 -11.83 10.02 14.77
CA ARG A 45 -11.81 9.78 16.23
C ARG A 45 -12.16 8.34 16.65
N GLU A 46 -11.98 7.39 15.76
CA GLU A 46 -12.15 5.96 16.04
C GLU A 46 -10.82 5.24 15.85
N LYS A 47 -10.39 4.47 16.86
CA LYS A 47 -9.29 3.51 16.72
C LYS A 47 -9.83 2.24 16.07
N ARG A 48 -9.35 1.93 14.87
CA ARG A 48 -9.71 0.70 14.19
C ARG A 48 -8.50 -0.22 14.07
N PHE A 49 -8.75 -1.52 14.20
CA PHE A 49 -7.72 -2.54 14.06
C PHE A 49 -8.24 -3.68 13.18
N LEU A 50 -7.37 -4.16 12.28
CA LEU A 50 -7.54 -5.46 11.68
C LEU A 50 -7.00 -6.51 12.64
N ARG A 51 -7.79 -7.55 12.89
CA ARG A 51 -7.43 -8.67 13.75
C ARG A 51 -7.29 -9.92 12.90
N ILE A 52 -6.05 -10.25 12.53
CA ILE A 52 -5.71 -11.32 11.62
C ILE A 52 -5.47 -12.58 12.46
N LYS A 53 -6.27 -13.62 12.24
CA LYS A 53 -6.07 -14.92 12.87
C LYS A 53 -4.97 -15.65 12.11
N ILE A 54 -3.92 -16.06 12.79
CA ILE A 54 -2.80 -16.81 12.23
C ILE A 54 -2.77 -18.18 12.90
N ASN A 55 -2.88 -19.24 12.09
CA ASN A 55 -2.81 -20.63 12.54
C ASN A 55 -1.47 -21.25 12.14
N TYR A 56 -0.91 -22.06 13.02
CA TYR A 56 0.14 -23.01 12.73
C TYR A 56 -0.45 -24.38 12.55
N PHE A 57 -0.25 -24.95 11.38
CA PHE A 57 -0.74 -26.27 11.00
C PHE A 57 0.38 -27.31 11.02
N GLU A 58 0.00 -28.54 11.27
CA GLU A 58 0.78 -29.74 11.02
C GLU A 58 0.00 -30.66 10.10
N CYS A 59 0.61 -31.11 9.03
CA CYS A 59 0.01 -32.06 8.12
C CYS A 59 0.12 -33.47 8.72
N GLU A 60 -1.01 -34.14 8.92
CA GLU A 60 -1.01 -35.50 9.48
C GLU A 60 -0.50 -36.55 8.48
N THR A 61 -0.47 -36.23 7.18
CA THR A 61 -0.01 -37.13 6.12
C THR A 61 1.51 -37.13 5.98
N CYS A 62 2.17 -35.96 5.98
CA CYS A 62 3.62 -35.85 5.75
C CYS A 62 4.41 -35.25 6.93
N GLY A 63 3.74 -34.88 8.02
CA GLY A 63 4.38 -34.27 9.18
C GLY A 63 4.87 -32.84 9.01
N HIS A 64 4.68 -32.23 7.82
CA HIS A 64 5.13 -30.87 7.56
C HIS A 64 4.37 -29.85 8.42
N SER A 65 5.11 -28.96 9.09
CA SER A 65 4.54 -27.89 9.91
C SER A 65 4.71 -26.54 9.21
N PHE A 66 3.63 -25.77 9.10
CA PHE A 66 3.64 -24.49 8.39
C PHE A 66 2.62 -23.50 8.93
N SER A 67 2.77 -22.24 8.54
CA SER A 67 1.76 -21.20 8.71
C SER A 67 1.46 -20.59 7.35
N PRO A 68 0.18 -20.50 6.93
CA PRO A 68 -0.20 -19.82 5.70
C PRO A 68 0.26 -18.38 5.70
N LYS A 69 0.71 -17.89 4.54
CA LYS A 69 1.12 -16.50 4.35
C LYS A 69 -0.02 -15.72 3.73
N HIS A 70 -0.48 -14.71 4.41
CA HIS A 70 -1.43 -13.77 3.82
C HIS A 70 -0.70 -12.83 2.86
N LEU A 71 -1.11 -12.79 1.59
CA LEU A 71 -0.45 -11.96 0.56
C LEU A 71 -0.62 -10.46 0.85
N ASP A 72 -1.84 -10.05 1.24
CA ASP A 72 -2.15 -8.64 1.52
C ASP A 72 -1.64 -8.17 2.88
N TYR A 73 -1.43 -9.08 3.83
CA TYR A 73 -0.98 -8.78 5.19
C TYR A 73 0.28 -9.55 5.58
N PRO A 74 1.40 -9.35 4.87
CA PRO A 74 2.65 -10.06 5.16
C PRO A 74 3.10 -9.81 6.61
N SER A 75 3.88 -10.74 7.17
CA SER A 75 4.29 -10.72 8.59
C SER A 75 5.01 -9.45 9.04
N LYS A 76 5.70 -8.78 8.11
CA LYS A 76 6.45 -7.53 8.38
C LYS A 76 5.60 -6.26 8.29
N LEU A 77 4.32 -6.37 7.92
CA LEU A 77 3.46 -5.21 7.80
C LEU A 77 3.05 -4.74 9.21
N GLU A 78 3.31 -3.48 9.53
CA GLU A 78 2.98 -2.87 10.83
C GLU A 78 1.65 -2.12 10.83
N TYR A 79 1.17 -1.73 9.65
CA TYR A 79 -0.05 -0.97 9.43
C TYR A 79 -0.87 -1.60 8.31
N ALA A 80 -2.19 -1.45 8.36
CA ALA A 80 -3.06 -1.94 7.30
C ALA A 80 -2.79 -1.21 5.96
N PRO A 81 -2.97 -1.89 4.81
CA PRO A 81 -2.80 -1.28 3.48
C PRO A 81 -3.65 -0.03 3.26
N SER A 82 -4.83 0.07 3.89
CA SER A 82 -5.70 1.24 3.86
C SER A 82 -5.02 2.52 4.32
N ILE A 83 -4.18 2.46 5.38
CA ILE A 83 -3.43 3.60 5.90
C ILE A 83 -2.36 4.03 4.89
N ILE A 84 -1.66 3.05 4.28
CA ILE A 84 -0.64 3.32 3.27
C ILE A 84 -1.29 3.98 2.05
N HIS A 85 -2.41 3.42 1.57
CA HIS A 85 -3.16 3.97 0.44
C HIS A 85 -3.65 5.40 0.74
N TYR A 86 -4.22 5.64 1.92
CA TYR A 86 -4.62 6.97 2.35
C TYR A 86 -3.45 7.97 2.31
N ALA A 87 -2.28 7.57 2.81
CA ALA A 87 -1.10 8.44 2.81
C ALA A 87 -0.65 8.79 1.38
N LEU A 88 -0.68 7.83 0.45
CA LEU A 88 -0.34 8.05 -0.96
C LEU A 88 -1.37 8.97 -1.65
N GLU A 89 -2.66 8.72 -1.43
CA GLU A 89 -3.73 9.55 -1.98
C GLU A 89 -3.59 11.00 -1.52
N ARG A 90 -3.41 11.24 -0.22
CA ARG A 90 -3.23 12.59 0.33
C ARG A 90 -1.97 13.28 -0.19
N TYR A 91 -0.91 12.54 -0.40
CA TYR A 91 0.33 13.10 -0.95
C TYR A 91 0.20 13.48 -2.42
N PHE A 92 -0.30 12.57 -3.27
CA PHE A 92 -0.33 12.76 -4.71
C PHE A 92 -1.56 13.54 -5.21
N ARG A 93 -2.72 13.37 -4.59
CA ARG A 93 -3.95 14.02 -5.00
C ARG A 93 -4.13 15.39 -4.35
N ASP A 94 -3.89 15.47 -3.04
CA ASP A 94 -4.16 16.67 -2.25
C ASP A 94 -2.88 17.50 -2.03
N ASN A 95 -1.74 17.07 -2.52
CA ASN A 95 -0.44 17.72 -2.38
C ASN A 95 -0.05 18.00 -0.92
N ILE A 96 -0.36 17.07 0.00
CA ILE A 96 -0.09 17.20 1.42
C ILE A 96 1.25 16.57 1.77
N SER A 97 2.12 17.28 2.50
CA SER A 97 3.42 16.77 2.93
C SER A 97 3.29 15.58 3.89
N GLY A 98 4.29 14.65 3.88
CA GLY A 98 4.31 13.48 4.77
C GLY A 98 4.20 13.83 6.25
N LYS A 99 4.79 14.95 6.70
CA LYS A 99 4.65 15.47 8.06
C LYS A 99 3.19 15.81 8.40
N LYS A 100 2.49 16.48 7.49
CA LYS A 100 1.08 16.86 7.69
C LYS A 100 0.17 15.62 7.63
N ILE A 101 0.49 14.64 6.76
CA ILE A 101 -0.23 13.35 6.70
C ILE A 101 -0.11 12.60 8.03
N ALA A 102 1.09 12.45 8.59
CA ALA A 102 1.30 11.83 9.89
C ALA A 102 0.51 12.54 11.01
N HIS A 103 0.47 13.86 10.97
CA HIS A 103 -0.32 14.65 11.91
C HIS A 103 -1.84 14.41 11.77
N VAL A 104 -2.36 14.34 10.54
CA VAL A 104 -3.78 14.04 10.28
C VAL A 104 -4.13 12.62 10.73
N LEU A 105 -3.30 11.62 10.41
CA LEU A 105 -3.50 10.24 10.85
C LEU A 105 -3.61 10.15 12.36
N LYS A 106 -2.72 10.84 13.09
CA LYS A 106 -2.75 10.87 14.57
C LYS A 106 -4.00 11.56 15.12
N ASN A 107 -4.34 12.74 14.63
CA ASN A 107 -5.37 13.57 15.25
C ASN A 107 -6.80 13.28 14.76
N SER A 108 -6.93 12.80 13.52
CA SER A 108 -8.25 12.53 12.93
C SER A 108 -8.62 11.05 12.97
N HIS A 109 -7.64 10.14 12.88
CA HIS A 109 -7.89 8.69 12.81
C HIS A 109 -7.29 7.92 13.98
N GLU A 110 -6.68 8.61 14.96
CA GLU A 110 -6.06 8.00 16.15
C GLU A 110 -4.98 6.96 15.79
N VAL A 111 -4.35 7.11 14.62
CA VAL A 111 -3.28 6.23 14.14
C VAL A 111 -1.94 6.96 14.20
N GLU A 112 -1.07 6.52 15.09
CA GLU A 112 0.26 7.10 15.25
C GLU A 112 1.25 6.45 14.28
N VAL A 113 1.70 7.23 13.29
CA VAL A 113 2.68 6.80 12.28
C VAL A 113 3.85 7.78 12.28
N PRO A 114 5.10 7.31 12.44
CA PRO A 114 6.28 8.16 12.32
C PRO A 114 6.35 8.82 10.93
N VAL A 115 6.79 10.07 10.88
CA VAL A 115 6.92 10.84 9.62
C VAL A 115 7.83 10.13 8.62
N ASP A 116 8.92 9.53 9.09
CA ASP A 116 9.86 8.79 8.24
C ASP A 116 9.23 7.54 7.62
N THR A 117 8.31 6.89 8.36
CA THR A 117 7.53 5.76 7.84
C THR A 117 6.61 6.22 6.72
N VAL A 118 5.88 7.33 6.89
CA VAL A 118 5.04 7.91 5.82
C VAL A 118 5.88 8.27 4.59
N ASN A 119 7.01 8.93 4.77
CA ASN A 119 7.92 9.28 3.68
C ASN A 119 8.50 8.03 2.98
N SER A 120 8.78 6.96 3.73
CA SER A 120 9.22 5.68 3.18
C SER A 120 8.14 5.03 2.32
N TRP A 121 6.88 5.07 2.73
CA TRP A 121 5.75 4.58 1.93
C TRP A 121 5.61 5.36 0.63
N ILE A 122 5.62 6.69 0.70
CA ILE A 122 5.55 7.57 -0.47
C ILE A 122 6.67 7.21 -1.46
N LYS A 123 7.91 7.08 -0.98
CA LYS A 123 9.05 6.74 -1.83
C LYS A 123 8.93 5.34 -2.45
N ARG A 124 8.47 4.36 -1.69
CA ARG A 124 8.42 2.95 -2.10
C ARG A 124 7.28 2.66 -3.07
N HIS A 125 6.10 3.24 -2.82
CA HIS A 125 4.87 2.89 -3.52
C HIS A 125 4.42 3.92 -4.57
N SER A 126 5.17 5.04 -4.73
CA SER A 126 4.81 6.11 -5.66
C SER A 126 4.59 5.62 -7.10
N THR A 127 5.49 4.79 -7.59
CA THR A 127 5.42 4.30 -8.98
C THR A 127 4.18 3.44 -9.22
N ASP A 128 3.86 2.54 -8.30
CA ASP A 128 2.73 1.63 -8.44
C ASP A 128 1.40 2.37 -8.25
N TYR A 129 1.35 3.30 -7.30
CA TYR A 129 0.19 4.16 -7.11
C TYR A 129 -0.11 5.02 -8.35
N LEU A 130 0.90 5.67 -8.91
CA LEU A 130 0.72 6.49 -10.11
C LEU A 130 0.30 5.66 -11.33
N LYS A 131 0.79 4.44 -11.47
CA LYS A 131 0.34 3.50 -12.51
C LYS A 131 -1.13 3.12 -12.33
N SER A 132 -1.59 2.86 -11.10
CA SER A 132 -2.99 2.50 -10.83
C SER A 132 -3.93 3.66 -11.16
N VAL A 133 -3.63 4.87 -10.68
CA VAL A 133 -4.43 6.08 -10.96
C VAL A 133 -4.50 6.40 -12.44
N ASN A 134 -3.39 6.28 -13.17
CA ASN A 134 -3.38 6.51 -14.62
C ASN A 134 -4.19 5.45 -15.37
N ARG A 135 -4.18 4.20 -14.91
CA ARG A 135 -4.98 3.11 -15.49
C ARG A 135 -6.48 3.35 -15.32
N GLU A 136 -6.91 3.79 -14.14
CA GLU A 136 -8.31 4.14 -13.86
C GLU A 136 -8.78 5.30 -14.75
N LYS A 137 -8.01 6.39 -14.82
CA LYS A 137 -8.34 7.55 -15.70
C LYS A 137 -8.41 7.16 -17.17
N THR A 138 -7.56 6.26 -17.64
CA THR A 138 -7.57 5.79 -19.03
C THR A 138 -8.81 4.94 -19.32
N LEU A 139 -9.35 4.23 -18.34
CA LEU A 139 -10.57 3.42 -18.47
C LEU A 139 -11.84 4.29 -18.42
N GLU A 140 -11.86 5.35 -17.59
CA GLU A 140 -13.05 6.22 -17.45
C GLU A 140 -13.25 7.18 -18.62
N HIS A 141 -12.17 7.71 -19.23
CA HIS A 141 -12.25 8.70 -20.30
C HIS A 141 -11.19 8.49 -21.40
N PRO A 142 -11.27 7.41 -22.18
CA PRO A 142 -10.24 7.11 -23.19
C PRO A 142 -10.16 8.16 -24.30
N GLU A 143 -11.24 8.92 -24.57
CA GLU A 143 -11.30 9.89 -25.67
C GLU A 143 -10.95 11.33 -25.27
N SER A 144 -10.98 11.66 -23.99
CA SER A 144 -10.79 13.05 -23.51
C SER A 144 -9.35 13.42 -23.17
N ILE A 145 -8.44 12.45 -23.08
CA ILE A 145 -7.05 12.71 -22.67
C ILE A 145 -6.24 13.08 -23.91
N LYS A 146 -6.12 14.37 -24.21
CA LYS A 146 -5.25 14.86 -25.29
C LYS A 146 -3.78 14.90 -24.88
N THR A 147 -3.48 15.23 -23.65
CA THR A 147 -2.11 15.23 -23.07
C THR A 147 -2.20 15.32 -21.55
N VAL A 148 -1.52 14.45 -20.83
CA VAL A 148 -1.30 14.60 -19.39
C VAL A 148 0.16 14.98 -19.20
N THR A 149 0.42 16.26 -18.93
CA THR A 149 1.72 16.72 -18.48
C THR A 149 1.72 16.63 -16.95
N ILE A 150 2.49 15.70 -16.41
CA ILE A 150 2.72 15.66 -14.96
C ILE A 150 3.93 16.53 -14.73
N ASP A 151 3.72 17.79 -14.37
CA ASP A 151 4.79 18.60 -13.82
C ASP A 151 5.28 17.94 -12.55
N GLY A 152 6.54 17.52 -12.58
CA GLY A 152 7.19 16.95 -11.42
C GLY A 152 7.24 17.99 -10.32
N THR A 153 6.43 17.81 -9.28
CA THR A 153 6.49 18.64 -8.08
C THR A 153 7.86 18.42 -7.44
N TYR A 154 8.69 19.43 -7.54
CA TYR A 154 9.93 19.52 -6.79
C TYR A 154 9.62 19.44 -5.30
N THR A 155 9.99 18.35 -4.64
CA THR A 155 10.18 18.43 -3.21
C THR A 155 11.47 19.20 -2.99
N SER A 156 11.40 20.33 -2.30
CA SER A 156 12.49 21.28 -2.04
C SER A 156 13.67 20.70 -1.23
N THR A 157 13.70 19.41 -1.00
CA THR A 157 14.76 18.66 -0.33
C THR A 157 15.63 17.86 -1.29
N GLY A 158 15.63 18.18 -2.56
CA GLY A 158 16.24 17.39 -3.63
C GLY A 158 17.74 17.53 -3.82
N ARG A 159 18.54 17.85 -2.80
CA ARG A 159 19.98 17.66 -2.84
C ARG A 159 20.32 16.34 -2.17
N ASP A 160 21.02 15.46 -2.91
CA ASP A 160 21.70 14.34 -2.27
C ASP A 160 22.82 14.86 -1.35
N VAL A 161 23.38 13.99 -0.55
CA VAL A 161 24.45 14.31 0.41
C VAL A 161 25.71 14.92 -0.28
N ILE A 162 25.76 14.88 -1.61
CA ILE A 162 26.87 15.34 -2.45
C ILE A 162 26.50 16.64 -3.20
N GLY A 163 25.29 17.17 -3.05
CA GLY A 163 24.86 18.44 -3.66
C GLY A 163 24.51 18.37 -5.15
N LYS A 164 24.40 17.19 -5.76
CA LYS A 164 24.00 17.03 -7.16
C LYS A 164 22.49 17.16 -7.33
N LYS A 165 22.07 17.90 -8.36
CA LYS A 165 20.65 18.00 -8.74
C LYS A 165 20.15 16.62 -9.18
N LYS A 166 19.01 16.18 -8.61
CA LYS A 166 18.34 14.95 -9.08
C LYS A 166 17.79 15.16 -10.49
N PRO A 167 17.84 14.15 -11.36
CA PRO A 167 17.30 14.27 -12.69
C PRO A 167 15.79 14.55 -12.63
N VAL A 168 15.32 15.45 -13.45
CA VAL A 168 13.89 15.74 -13.64
C VAL A 168 13.37 14.70 -14.61
N VAL A 169 12.39 13.92 -14.18
CA VAL A 169 11.72 12.95 -15.03
C VAL A 169 10.47 13.60 -15.62
N SER A 170 10.42 13.73 -16.93
CA SER A 170 9.24 14.19 -17.64
C SER A 170 8.46 12.98 -18.19
N LEU A 171 7.16 12.99 -17.97
CA LEU A 171 6.24 11.99 -18.49
C LEU A 171 5.46 12.59 -19.67
N SER A 172 5.57 12.00 -20.86
CA SER A 172 4.77 12.41 -22.01
C SER A 172 3.87 11.27 -22.49
N LEU A 173 2.63 11.60 -22.81
CA LEU A 173 1.64 10.68 -23.36
C LEU A 173 1.43 11.01 -24.84
N THR A 174 1.76 10.09 -25.73
CA THR A 174 1.62 10.30 -27.17
C THR A 174 0.57 9.35 -27.74
N LYS A 175 -0.45 9.90 -28.43
CA LYS A 175 -1.46 9.10 -29.15
C LYS A 175 -0.83 8.51 -30.40
N GLN A 176 -0.88 7.19 -30.54
CA GLN A 176 -0.44 6.48 -31.73
C GLN A 176 -1.52 6.40 -32.80
N LYS A 177 -1.15 6.14 -34.05
CA LYS A 177 -2.08 6.04 -35.20
C LYS A 177 -3.12 4.93 -35.05
N ASN A 178 -2.88 3.93 -34.22
CA ASN A 178 -3.80 2.83 -33.90
C ASN A 178 -4.77 3.14 -32.75
N GLY A 179 -4.80 4.38 -32.26
CA GLY A 179 -5.66 4.78 -31.14
C GLY A 179 -5.11 4.45 -29.75
N THR A 180 -3.98 3.76 -29.63
CA THR A 180 -3.32 3.51 -28.33
C THR A 180 -2.49 4.70 -27.90
N TYR A 181 -2.25 4.84 -26.60
CA TYR A 181 -1.41 5.89 -26.05
C TYR A 181 -0.09 5.28 -25.56
N LEU A 182 1.03 5.88 -25.99
CA LEU A 182 2.36 5.51 -25.51
C LEU A 182 2.77 6.49 -24.40
N LEU A 183 3.06 5.95 -23.22
CA LEU A 183 3.64 6.69 -22.11
C LEU A 183 5.16 6.64 -22.23
N THR A 184 5.80 7.77 -22.46
CA THR A 184 7.27 7.87 -22.54
C THR A 184 7.81 8.60 -21.31
N LEU A 185 8.73 7.93 -20.61
CA LEU A 185 9.54 8.53 -19.56
C LEU A 185 10.81 9.06 -20.18
N SER A 186 11.07 10.36 -20.06
CA SER A 186 12.34 10.96 -20.48
C SER A 186 13.03 11.61 -19.28
N GLU A 187 14.31 11.31 -19.09
CA GLU A 187 15.18 12.05 -18.18
C GLU A 187 15.63 13.33 -18.86
N MET A 188 15.26 14.48 -18.31
CA MET A 188 15.88 15.72 -18.71
C MET A 188 17.22 15.85 -17.97
N ARG A 189 18.31 15.71 -18.70
CA ARG A 189 19.64 16.11 -18.22
C ARG A 189 19.72 17.63 -18.31
N SER A 190 19.81 18.28 -17.16
CA SER A 190 20.16 19.70 -17.07
C SER A 190 21.67 19.90 -17.12
#